data_a3305f88762d884d067c13ada0cab2d4
#
_entry.id   a3305f88762d884d067c13ada0cab2d4
#
_cell.length_a   1.000
_cell.length_b   1.000
_cell.length_c   1.000
_cell.angle_alpha   90.00
_cell.angle_beta   90.00
_cell.angle_gamma   90.00
#
_symmetry.space_group_name_H-M   'P 1'
#
loop_
_entity.id
_entity.type
_entity.pdbx_description
1 polymer ?
#
loop_
_entity_poly.entity_id
_entity_poly.type
_entity_poly.pdbx_seq_one_letter_code
_entity_poly.pdbx_strand_id
1 'polypeptide(L)'
;MKRTILSIALALCVGCAFAQSNAFAKLADIKGVEHVVINKTMLNLAAKSGGDFDFGDDLALEGMSGDMLKKLENISIYNCEEEDGVETMSKQVASILNGRGWEPLVVGTDEDGEKIKISQFKKGKKSTIAIFHEEEGESALIVLEGKMDFKKMIEKQVEISVND
;
A
#
# COMPACT_ATOMS: atom_id res chain seq x y z
N MET A 1 40.10 -2.03 -16.40
CA MET A 1 38.78 -1.79 -16.98
C MET A 1 37.75 -2.89 -16.68
N LYS A 2 38.08 -4.17 -16.70
CA LYS A 2 37.09 -5.24 -16.38
C LYS A 2 36.55 -5.23 -14.94
N ARG A 3 37.33 -4.76 -13.96
CA ARG A 3 36.90 -4.71 -12.54
C ARG A 3 35.93 -3.56 -12.22
N THR A 4 36.01 -2.46 -12.94
CA THR A 4 35.11 -1.30 -12.78
C THR A 4 33.71 -1.58 -13.34
N ILE A 5 33.61 -2.35 -14.42
CA ILE A 5 32.32 -2.72 -15.02
C ILE A 5 31.55 -3.68 -14.10
N LEU A 6 32.26 -4.60 -13.44
CA LEU A 6 31.64 -5.54 -12.49
C LEU A 6 31.11 -4.84 -11.24
N SER A 7 31.82 -3.79 -10.76
CA SER A 7 31.39 -2.99 -9.59
C SER A 7 30.15 -2.15 -9.92
N ILE A 8 30.03 -1.62 -11.12
CA ILE A 8 28.85 -0.86 -11.57
C ILE A 8 27.65 -1.79 -11.77
N ALA A 9 27.85 -2.99 -12.28
CA ALA A 9 26.77 -3.98 -12.43
C ALA A 9 26.25 -4.44 -11.06
N LEU A 10 27.11 -4.61 -10.06
CA LEU A 10 26.70 -4.98 -8.70
C LEU A 10 25.96 -3.85 -8.00
N ALA A 11 26.34 -2.59 -8.21
CA ALA A 11 25.64 -1.43 -7.67
C ALA A 11 24.23 -1.25 -8.26
N LEU A 12 24.04 -1.59 -9.53
CA LEU A 12 22.72 -1.57 -10.19
C LEU A 12 21.77 -2.67 -9.68
N CYS A 13 22.30 -3.82 -9.24
CA CYS A 13 21.49 -4.89 -8.67
C CYS A 13 20.99 -4.61 -7.25
N VAL A 14 21.71 -3.82 -6.46
CA VAL A 14 21.28 -3.45 -5.09
C VAL A 14 20.17 -2.40 -5.12
N GLY A 15 20.11 -1.53 -6.15
CA GLY A 15 19.06 -0.52 -6.31
C GLY A 15 17.67 -1.09 -6.59
N CYS A 16 17.54 -2.29 -7.15
CA CYS A 16 16.24 -2.89 -7.49
C CYS A 16 15.48 -3.48 -6.30
N ALA A 17 16.10 -3.64 -5.12
CA ALA A 17 15.46 -4.22 -3.94
C ALA A 17 14.56 -3.22 -3.19
N PHE A 18 14.82 -1.92 -3.33
CA PHE A 18 14.08 -0.83 -2.68
C PHE A 18 13.20 -0.02 -3.64
N ALA A 19 13.15 -0.41 -4.92
CA ALA A 19 12.54 0.43 -5.96
C ALA A 19 11.01 0.59 -5.82
N GLN A 20 10.34 -0.25 -5.03
CA GLN A 20 8.89 -0.22 -4.94
C GLN A 20 8.36 0.63 -3.79
N SER A 21 8.96 0.58 -2.62
CA SER A 21 8.66 1.55 -1.56
C SER A 21 9.05 2.98 -1.99
N ASN A 22 10.09 3.12 -2.81
CA ASN A 22 10.49 4.39 -3.40
C ASN A 22 9.53 4.92 -4.48
N ALA A 23 8.73 4.07 -5.13
CA ALA A 23 7.78 4.54 -6.14
C ALA A 23 6.67 5.39 -5.51
N PHE A 24 6.13 4.96 -4.37
CA PHE A 24 5.12 5.71 -3.63
C PHE A 24 5.72 6.86 -2.80
N ALA A 25 6.99 6.77 -2.38
CA ALA A 25 7.61 7.82 -1.59
C ALA A 25 7.57 9.21 -2.25
N LYS A 26 7.59 9.26 -3.58
CA LYS A 26 7.47 10.52 -4.34
C LYS A 26 6.09 11.19 -4.22
N LEU A 27 5.06 10.47 -3.78
CA LEU A 27 3.74 11.04 -3.55
C LEU A 27 3.79 12.05 -2.40
N ALA A 28 4.64 11.83 -1.39
CA ALA A 28 4.83 12.76 -0.28
C ALA A 28 5.41 14.12 -0.70
N ASP A 29 6.01 14.22 -1.90
CA ASP A 29 6.55 15.47 -2.44
C ASP A 29 5.47 16.30 -3.17
N ILE A 30 4.26 15.76 -3.36
CA ILE A 30 3.15 16.46 -4.01
C ILE A 30 2.56 17.45 -3.00
N LYS A 31 2.35 18.69 -3.45
CA LYS A 31 1.73 19.72 -2.61
C LYS A 31 0.32 19.29 -2.19
N GLY A 32 0.01 19.41 -0.91
CA GLY A 32 -1.28 19.03 -0.32
C GLY A 32 -1.39 17.56 0.05
N VAL A 33 -0.37 16.73 -0.21
CA VAL A 33 -0.35 15.34 0.24
C VAL A 33 0.18 15.25 1.66
N GLU A 34 -0.65 14.71 2.55
CA GLU A 34 -0.23 14.25 3.88
C GLU A 34 0.26 12.82 3.83
N HIS A 35 1.34 12.52 4.56
CA HIS A 35 1.94 11.20 4.55
C HIS A 35 2.23 10.71 5.97
N VAL A 36 1.70 9.54 6.31
CA VAL A 36 1.93 8.85 7.60
C VAL A 36 2.55 7.48 7.36
N VAL A 37 3.54 7.12 8.17
CA VAL A 37 4.20 5.80 8.12
C VAL A 37 4.11 5.12 9.47
N ILE A 38 3.54 3.91 9.49
CA ILE A 38 3.47 3.04 10.65
C ILE A 38 4.48 1.90 10.45
N ASN A 39 5.55 1.94 11.20
CA ASN A 39 6.64 0.98 11.07
C ASN A 39 6.39 -0.31 11.87
N LYS A 40 7.26 -1.31 11.67
CA LYS A 40 7.19 -2.62 12.32
C LYS A 40 7.08 -2.55 13.84
N THR A 41 7.75 -1.61 14.49
CA THR A 41 7.73 -1.47 15.94
C THR A 41 6.34 -1.10 16.45
N MET A 42 5.71 -0.12 15.80
CA MET A 42 4.34 0.30 16.12
C MET A 42 3.33 -0.79 15.81
N LEU A 43 3.46 -1.51 14.70
CA LEU A 43 2.60 -2.64 14.35
C LEU A 43 2.70 -3.78 15.37
N ASN A 44 3.89 -4.07 15.87
CA ASN A 44 4.08 -5.07 16.92
C ASN A 44 3.47 -4.63 18.27
N LEU A 45 3.50 -3.34 18.58
CA LEU A 45 2.87 -2.78 19.78
C LEU A 45 1.35 -2.91 19.67
N ALA A 46 0.76 -2.48 18.55
CA ALA A 46 -0.67 -2.62 18.26
C ALA A 46 -1.14 -4.08 18.33
N ALA A 47 -0.36 -5.01 17.77
CA ALA A 47 -0.68 -6.44 17.83
C ALA A 47 -0.68 -7.01 19.27
N LYS A 48 0.11 -6.43 20.18
CA LYS A 48 0.14 -6.83 21.61
C LYS A 48 -1.02 -6.25 22.42
N SER A 49 -1.52 -5.09 22.04
CA SER A 49 -2.68 -4.44 22.69
C SER A 49 -4.03 -4.99 22.21
N GLY A 50 -4.05 -6.08 21.43
CA GLY A 50 -5.28 -6.72 20.95
C GLY A 50 -5.88 -6.10 19.71
N GLY A 51 -5.18 -5.16 19.08
CA GLY A 51 -5.68 -4.42 17.90
C GLY A 51 -6.40 -3.11 18.24
N ASP A 52 -6.65 -2.83 19.52
CA ASP A 52 -7.28 -1.60 20.01
C ASP A 52 -6.31 -0.41 20.05
N PHE A 53 -5.39 -0.33 19.12
CA PHE A 53 -4.50 0.82 19.03
C PHE A 53 -5.16 1.85 18.13
N ASP A 54 -5.56 2.97 18.73
CA ASP A 54 -6.11 4.13 18.03
C ASP A 54 -4.96 4.84 17.28
N PHE A 55 -5.00 4.74 15.95
CA PHE A 55 -4.09 5.48 15.06
C PHE A 55 -4.73 6.78 14.56
N GLY A 56 -5.86 7.22 15.13
CA GLY A 56 -6.70 8.32 14.68
C GLY A 56 -7.96 7.84 13.96
N ASP A 57 -9.00 8.65 13.99
CA ASP A 57 -10.35 8.32 13.50
C ASP A 57 -10.37 7.95 12.01
N ASP A 58 -9.38 8.38 11.21
CA ASP A 58 -9.30 8.17 9.77
C ASP A 58 -8.59 6.86 9.37
N LEU A 59 -8.02 6.13 10.33
CA LEU A 59 -7.26 4.91 10.10
C LEU A 59 -8.02 3.71 10.62
N ALA A 60 -9.03 3.28 9.87
CA ALA A 60 -9.72 2.03 10.10
C ALA A 60 -8.79 0.81 9.87
N LEU A 61 -7.84 0.60 10.78
CA LEU A 61 -7.24 -0.72 11.00
C LEU A 61 -8.20 -1.63 11.80
N GLU A 62 -9.43 -1.15 12.01
CA GLU A 62 -10.53 -1.91 12.58
C GLU A 62 -10.75 -3.17 11.75
N GLY A 63 -10.74 -4.31 12.42
CA GLY A 63 -10.87 -5.62 11.78
C GLY A 63 -9.54 -6.29 11.40
N MET A 64 -8.39 -5.64 11.54
CA MET A 64 -7.09 -6.32 11.41
C MET A 64 -6.77 -7.10 12.68
N SER A 65 -6.74 -8.43 12.56
CA SER A 65 -6.33 -9.28 13.69
C SER A 65 -4.86 -9.04 14.06
N GLY A 66 -4.50 -9.22 15.34
CA GLY A 66 -3.12 -9.11 15.79
C GLY A 66 -2.13 -10.00 15.01
N ASP A 67 -2.59 -11.14 14.48
CA ASP A 67 -1.77 -12.01 13.64
C ASP A 67 -1.53 -11.44 12.24
N MET A 68 -2.45 -10.63 11.72
CA MET A 68 -2.25 -9.88 10.48
C MET A 68 -1.22 -8.77 10.68
N LEU A 69 -1.36 -7.98 11.75
CA LEU A 69 -0.43 -6.91 12.10
C LEU A 69 1.01 -7.44 12.27
N LYS A 70 1.19 -8.62 12.84
CA LYS A 70 2.51 -9.26 12.96
C LYS A 70 3.16 -9.63 11.62
N LYS A 71 2.38 -9.84 10.56
CA LYS A 71 2.89 -10.15 9.22
C LYS A 71 3.27 -8.91 8.43
N LEU A 72 2.71 -7.74 8.78
CA LEU A 72 3.05 -6.47 8.18
C LEU A 72 4.45 -6.02 8.63
N GLU A 73 5.17 -5.39 7.72
CA GLU A 73 6.47 -4.74 7.97
C GLU A 73 6.31 -3.22 8.04
N ASN A 74 5.38 -2.68 7.25
CA ASN A 74 5.15 -1.26 7.11
C ASN A 74 3.73 -0.98 6.60
N ILE A 75 3.13 0.13 7.03
CA ILE A 75 1.95 0.75 6.44
C ILE A 75 2.30 2.19 6.10
N SER A 76 2.05 2.60 4.87
CA SER A 76 2.19 3.99 4.44
C SER A 76 0.83 4.50 3.97
N ILE A 77 0.45 5.68 4.42
CA ILE A 77 -0.82 6.31 4.11
C ILE A 77 -0.54 7.66 3.51
N TYR A 78 -1.17 7.95 2.40
CA TYR A 78 -1.12 9.21 1.69
C TYR A 78 -2.54 9.71 1.55
N ASN A 79 -2.80 10.94 1.96
CA ASN A 79 -4.09 11.60 1.82
C ASN A 79 -3.91 12.96 1.14
N CYS A 80 -4.83 13.35 0.28
CA CYS A 80 -4.82 14.64 -0.40
C CYS A 80 -6.24 15.16 -0.58
N GLU A 81 -6.47 16.39 -0.10
CA GLU A 81 -7.73 17.13 -0.20
C GLU A 81 -7.58 18.40 -1.06
N GLU A 82 -6.36 18.73 -1.53
CA GLU A 82 -6.14 19.86 -2.44
C GLU A 82 -6.40 19.42 -3.88
N GLU A 83 -7.30 20.06 -4.61
CA GLU A 83 -7.76 19.68 -5.96
C GLU A 83 -6.61 19.42 -6.95
N ASP A 84 -5.62 20.32 -7.03
CA ASP A 84 -4.42 20.16 -7.88
C ASP A 84 -3.57 18.96 -7.43
N GLY A 85 -3.50 18.70 -6.12
CA GLY A 85 -2.80 17.58 -5.51
C GLY A 85 -3.49 16.26 -5.79
N VAL A 86 -4.81 16.20 -5.67
CA VAL A 86 -5.65 15.04 -5.95
C VAL A 86 -5.42 14.55 -7.39
N GLU A 87 -5.52 15.44 -8.38
CA GLU A 87 -5.31 15.08 -9.78
C GLU A 87 -3.88 14.54 -10.03
N THR A 88 -2.88 15.20 -9.43
CA THR A 88 -1.48 14.81 -9.55
C THR A 88 -1.22 13.47 -8.90
N MET A 89 -1.74 13.25 -7.68
CA MET A 89 -1.62 11.99 -6.94
C MET A 89 -2.29 10.85 -7.71
N SER A 90 -3.52 11.05 -8.18
CA SER A 90 -4.27 10.05 -8.94
C SER A 90 -3.53 9.61 -10.21
N LYS A 91 -2.96 10.54 -10.98
CA LYS A 91 -2.15 10.22 -12.15
C LYS A 91 -0.90 9.43 -11.81
N GLN A 92 -0.19 9.80 -10.74
CA GLN A 92 1.03 9.09 -10.31
C GLN A 92 0.70 7.69 -9.79
N VAL A 93 -0.34 7.54 -8.96
CA VAL A 93 -0.79 6.24 -8.45
C VAL A 93 -1.22 5.35 -9.61
N ALA A 94 -2.02 5.85 -10.55
CA ALA A 94 -2.43 5.10 -11.74
C ALA A 94 -1.22 4.63 -12.56
N SER A 95 -0.21 5.49 -12.75
CA SER A 95 1.03 5.13 -13.44
C SER A 95 1.78 4.00 -12.73
N ILE A 96 1.88 4.05 -11.40
CA ILE A 96 2.56 3.03 -10.60
C ILE A 96 1.79 1.70 -10.69
N LEU A 97 0.47 1.72 -10.43
CA LEU A 97 -0.36 0.51 -10.36
C LEU A 97 -0.62 -0.14 -11.73
N ASN A 98 -0.44 0.59 -12.83
CA ASN A 98 -0.46 0.04 -14.19
C ASN A 98 0.94 -0.46 -14.62
N GLY A 99 1.96 -0.24 -13.80
CA GLY A 99 3.32 -0.69 -14.03
C GLY A 99 3.46 -2.21 -13.98
N ARG A 100 4.58 -2.69 -14.52
CA ARG A 100 4.86 -4.13 -14.58
C ARG A 100 4.93 -4.77 -13.20
N GLY A 101 4.22 -5.87 -13.03
CA GLY A 101 4.25 -6.70 -11.82
C GLY A 101 3.14 -6.40 -10.82
N TRP A 102 2.35 -5.37 -11.04
CA TRP A 102 1.12 -5.13 -10.29
C TRP A 102 -0.02 -5.97 -10.86
N GLU A 103 -0.74 -6.64 -9.97
CA GLU A 103 -1.95 -7.42 -10.27
C GLU A 103 -3.15 -6.71 -9.64
N PRO A 104 -4.13 -6.23 -10.42
CA PRO A 104 -5.35 -5.67 -9.86
C PRO A 104 -6.18 -6.80 -9.23
N LEU A 105 -6.63 -6.59 -7.98
CA LEU A 105 -7.51 -7.50 -7.24
C LEU A 105 -8.96 -7.00 -7.25
N VAL A 106 -9.14 -5.69 -7.07
CA VAL A 106 -10.44 -5.02 -7.10
C VAL A 106 -10.31 -3.75 -7.92
N VAL A 107 -11.25 -3.52 -8.80
CA VAL A 107 -11.43 -2.24 -9.51
C VAL A 107 -12.93 -1.97 -9.55
N GLY A 108 -13.35 -0.87 -8.97
CA GLY A 108 -14.75 -0.46 -8.91
C GLY A 108 -14.91 1.04 -9.11
N THR A 109 -16.09 1.41 -9.57
CA THR A 109 -16.60 2.79 -9.55
C THR A 109 -18.05 2.68 -9.17
N ASP A 110 -18.48 3.43 -8.18
CA ASP A 110 -19.88 3.44 -7.76
C ASP A 110 -20.73 4.47 -8.53
N GLU A 111 -22.00 4.61 -8.12
CA GLU A 111 -22.96 5.52 -8.78
C GLU A 111 -22.61 7.01 -8.56
N ASP A 112 -21.92 7.33 -7.47
CA ASP A 112 -21.49 8.69 -7.10
C ASP A 112 -20.15 9.07 -7.74
N GLY A 113 -19.51 8.13 -8.45
CA GLY A 113 -18.25 8.34 -9.15
C GLY A 113 -17.01 8.07 -8.30
N GLU A 114 -17.19 7.59 -7.06
CA GLU A 114 -16.09 7.12 -6.21
C GLU A 114 -15.39 5.94 -6.87
N LYS A 115 -14.07 5.98 -6.88
CA LYS A 115 -13.23 4.94 -7.48
C LYS A 115 -12.43 4.22 -6.41
N ILE A 116 -12.48 2.90 -6.43
CA ILE A 116 -11.61 2.06 -5.63
C ILE A 116 -10.75 1.15 -6.50
N LYS A 117 -9.47 1.09 -6.20
CA LYS A 117 -8.55 0.16 -6.85
C LYS A 117 -7.65 -0.50 -5.81
N ILE A 118 -7.76 -1.81 -5.70
CA ILE A 118 -6.88 -2.63 -4.86
C ILE A 118 -5.97 -3.42 -5.78
N SER A 119 -4.67 -3.28 -5.61
CA SER A 119 -3.67 -3.96 -6.42
C SER A 119 -2.60 -4.61 -5.55
N GLN A 120 -2.08 -5.73 -6.00
CA GLN A 120 -1.02 -6.47 -5.32
C GLN A 120 0.24 -6.55 -6.18
N PHE A 121 1.38 -6.39 -5.53
CA PHE A 121 2.69 -6.71 -6.10
C PHE A 121 3.37 -7.77 -5.25
N LYS A 122 3.83 -8.86 -5.86
CA LYS A 122 4.51 -9.97 -5.17
C LYS A 122 5.98 -10.02 -5.55
N LYS A 123 6.86 -10.13 -4.53
CA LYS A 123 8.29 -10.35 -4.70
C LYS A 123 8.77 -11.42 -3.71
N GLY A 124 8.87 -12.65 -4.19
CA GLY A 124 9.21 -13.79 -3.34
C GLY A 124 8.16 -14.03 -2.27
N LYS A 125 8.56 -13.95 -0.97
CA LYS A 125 7.66 -14.14 0.18
C LYS A 125 7.01 -12.84 0.66
N LYS A 126 7.38 -11.70 0.08
CA LYS A 126 6.83 -10.39 0.44
C LYS A 126 5.81 -9.96 -0.60
N SER A 127 4.80 -9.26 -0.14
CA SER A 127 3.84 -8.58 -1.00
C SER A 127 3.65 -7.14 -0.55
N THR A 128 3.31 -6.31 -1.52
CA THR A 128 2.85 -4.94 -1.32
C THR A 128 1.41 -4.88 -1.82
N ILE A 129 0.51 -4.39 -0.98
CA ILE A 129 -0.88 -4.14 -1.33
C ILE A 129 -1.05 -2.62 -1.39
N ALA A 130 -1.60 -2.13 -2.47
CA ALA A 130 -1.99 -0.74 -2.62
C ALA A 130 -3.52 -0.66 -2.69
N ILE A 131 -4.12 0.08 -1.78
CA ILE A 131 -5.55 0.37 -1.73
C ILE A 131 -5.68 1.85 -2.06
N PHE A 132 -6.16 2.16 -3.24
CA PHE A 132 -6.37 3.51 -3.71
C PHE A 132 -7.85 3.81 -3.78
N HIS A 133 -8.24 4.92 -3.18
CA HIS A 133 -9.59 5.47 -3.19
C HIS A 133 -9.53 6.90 -3.74
N GLU A 134 -10.49 7.25 -4.58
CA GLU A 134 -10.62 8.58 -5.17
C GLU A 134 -12.10 8.95 -5.20
N GLU A 135 -12.42 10.09 -4.61
CA GLU A 135 -13.73 10.71 -4.67
C GLU A 135 -13.62 12.18 -5.09
N GLU A 136 -14.76 12.90 -5.19
CA GLU A 136 -14.74 14.31 -5.58
C GLU A 136 -14.00 15.16 -4.55
N GLY A 137 -12.84 15.69 -4.93
CA GLY A 137 -12.02 16.58 -4.10
C GLY A 137 -11.07 15.88 -3.15
N GLU A 138 -11.04 14.54 -3.10
CA GLU A 138 -10.18 13.77 -2.20
C GLU A 138 -9.55 12.55 -2.88
N SER A 139 -8.33 12.22 -2.50
CA SER A 139 -7.72 10.93 -2.84
C SER A 139 -6.91 10.37 -1.68
N ALA A 140 -7.05 9.08 -1.44
CA ALA A 140 -6.34 8.36 -0.41
C ALA A 140 -5.66 7.11 -0.96
N LEU A 141 -4.44 6.84 -0.50
CA LEU A 141 -3.70 5.62 -0.82
C LEU A 141 -3.15 5.00 0.45
N ILE A 142 -3.48 3.74 0.68
CA ILE A 142 -2.90 2.92 1.75
C ILE A 142 -2.00 1.87 1.11
N VAL A 143 -0.75 1.81 1.53
CA VAL A 143 0.23 0.83 1.07
C VAL A 143 0.61 -0.06 2.24
N LEU A 144 0.29 -1.35 2.13
CA LEU A 144 0.61 -2.38 3.11
C LEU A 144 1.78 -3.22 2.60
N GLU A 145 2.87 -3.29 3.34
CA GLU A 145 4.04 -4.11 2.99
C GLU A 145 4.25 -5.21 4.03
N GLY A 146 4.46 -6.43 3.60
CA GLY A 146 4.68 -7.53 4.52
C GLY A 146 4.71 -8.91 3.88
N LYS A 147 4.69 -9.94 4.74
CA LYS A 147 4.66 -11.35 4.34
C LYS A 147 3.21 -11.86 4.33
N MET A 148 2.38 -11.26 3.48
CA MET A 148 0.95 -11.59 3.40
C MET A 148 0.58 -12.06 1.99
N ASP A 149 -0.35 -13.01 1.93
CA ASP A 149 -1.06 -13.36 0.70
C ASP A 149 -2.51 -12.87 0.83
N PHE A 150 -2.74 -11.67 0.33
CA PHE A 150 -4.02 -10.98 0.45
C PHE A 150 -5.14 -11.72 -0.30
N LYS A 151 -4.81 -12.37 -1.40
CA LYS A 151 -5.76 -13.19 -2.16
C LYS A 151 -6.35 -14.30 -1.30
N LYS A 152 -5.51 -15.02 -0.55
CA LYS A 152 -5.96 -16.05 0.41
C LYS A 152 -6.76 -15.49 1.57
N MET A 153 -6.55 -14.23 1.92
CA MET A 153 -7.33 -13.58 2.99
C MET A 153 -8.74 -13.24 2.52
N ILE A 154 -8.87 -12.69 1.31
CA ILE A 154 -10.18 -12.40 0.70
C ILE A 154 -10.95 -13.72 0.48
N GLU A 155 -10.30 -14.74 -0.06
CA GLU A 155 -10.92 -16.06 -0.27
C GLU A 155 -11.51 -16.63 1.03
N LYS A 156 -10.77 -16.53 2.15
CA LYS A 156 -11.28 -16.99 3.46
C LYS A 156 -12.46 -16.18 3.99
N GLN A 157 -12.50 -14.88 3.77
CA GLN A 157 -13.63 -14.05 4.21
C GLN A 157 -14.90 -14.34 3.40
N VAL A 158 -14.75 -14.58 2.10
CA VAL A 158 -15.86 -14.96 1.24
C VAL A 158 -16.44 -16.34 1.61
N GLU A 159 -15.59 -17.32 1.96
CA GLU A 159 -16.05 -18.64 2.42
C GLU A 159 -16.84 -18.57 3.73
N ILE A 160 -16.49 -17.65 4.65
CA ILE A 160 -17.20 -17.48 5.93
C ILE A 160 -18.59 -16.87 5.70
N SER A 161 -18.69 -15.88 4.80
CA SER A 161 -19.97 -15.19 4.52
C SER A 161 -20.96 -15.99 3.66
N VAL A 162 -20.56 -17.10 3.06
CA VAL A 162 -21.45 -17.98 2.27
C VAL A 162 -22.03 -19.12 3.13
N ASN A 163 -21.47 -19.37 4.32
CA ASN A 163 -21.90 -20.46 5.21
C ASN A 163 -22.75 -20.02 6.41
N ASP A 164 -23.11 -18.73 6.51
CA ASP A 164 -24.08 -18.15 7.43
C ASP A 164 -25.41 -17.84 6.71
#